data_52cd9f063012cbdd25bffb080f488d98
#
_entry.id   52cd9f063012cbdd25bffb080f488d98
#
_cell.length_a   1.000
_cell.length_b   1.000
_cell.length_c   1.000
_cell.angle_alpha   90.00
_cell.angle_beta   90.00
_cell.angle_gamma   90.00
#
_symmetry.space_group_name_H-M   'P 1'
#
loop_
_entity.id
_entity.type
_entity.pdbx_description
1 polymer ?
#
loop_
_entity_poly.entity_id
_entity_poly.type
_entity_poly.pdbx_seq_one_letter_code
_entity_poly.pdbx_strand_id
1 'polypeptide(L)' 'MTIYVPLLYICMAGQCGFFQSENYTTSEQNCEQEIANKKAEYTTPSVTVQAICIDIKLERKKDELDSKLHST' A
#
# COMPACT_ATOMS: atom_id res chain seq x y z
N MET A 1 -14.06 -1.67 -8.46
CA MET A 1 -13.79 -1.45 -7.03
C MET A 1 -12.36 -1.04 -6.86
N THR A 2 -12.13 -0.04 -6.07
CA THR A 2 -10.79 0.47 -5.84
C THR A 2 -10.43 0.30 -4.38
N ILE A 3 -9.26 -0.24 -4.14
CA ILE A 3 -8.75 -0.33 -2.78
C ILE A 3 -7.49 0.53 -2.67
N TYR A 4 -7.21 0.94 -1.47
CA TYR A 4 -6.04 1.76 -1.18
C TYR A 4 -5.17 1.02 -0.19
N VAL A 5 -3.91 0.90 -0.53
CA VAL A 5 -2.97 0.14 0.27
C VAL A 5 -1.88 1.09 0.75
N PRO A 6 -1.68 1.19 2.06
CA PRO A 6 -0.59 2.02 2.60
C PRO A 6 0.75 1.38 2.30
N LEU A 7 1.65 2.17 1.80
CA LEU A 7 3.01 1.73 1.53
C LEU A 7 3.97 2.67 2.23
N LEU A 8 4.86 2.10 3.01
CA LEU A 8 5.84 2.87 3.75
C LEU A 8 7.22 2.60 3.22
N TYR A 9 7.99 3.66 3.09
CA TYR A 9 9.38 3.55 2.68
C TYR A 9 10.22 4.08 3.83
N ILE A 10 10.96 3.21 4.46
CA ILE A 10 11.67 3.53 5.68
C ILE A 10 13.16 3.41 5.44
N CYS A 11 13.88 4.45 5.80
CA CYS A 11 15.33 4.48 5.69
C CYS A 11 15.93 4.63 7.07
N MET A 12 16.87 3.77 7.37
CA MET A 12 17.53 3.78 8.67
C MET A 12 18.97 3.37 8.49
N ALA A 13 19.88 4.19 8.99
CA ALA A 13 21.32 3.88 8.97
C ALA A 13 21.81 3.54 7.56
N GLY A 14 21.31 4.27 6.57
CA GLY A 14 21.75 4.04 5.20
C GLY A 14 21.07 2.90 4.51
N GLN A 15 20.19 2.20 5.17
CA GLN A 15 19.45 1.11 4.57
C GLN A 15 17.98 1.49 4.48
N CYS A 16 17.40 1.24 3.33
CA CYS A 16 16.01 1.58 3.09
C CYS A 16 15.25 0.35 2.64
N GLY A 17 13.98 0.32 2.98
CA GLY A 17 13.13 -0.79 2.59
C GLY A 17 11.69 -0.35 2.51
N PHE A 18 10.91 -1.13 1.79
CA PHE A 18 9.48 -0.90 1.66
C PHE A 18 8.74 -1.81 2.61
N PHE A 19 7.73 -1.25 3.26
CA PHE A 19 6.86 -2.01 4.13
C PHE A 19 5.44 -1.78 3.67
N GLN A 20 4.78 -2.83 3.29
CA GLN A 20 3.41 -2.76 2.83
C GLN A 20 2.50 -3.23 3.94
N SER A 21 1.47 -2.44 4.21
CA SER A 21 0.49 -2.83 5.20
C SER A 21 -0.33 -3.99 4.68
N GLU A 22 -0.64 -4.93 5.55
CA GLU A 22 -1.52 -6.02 5.17
C GLU A 22 -2.97 -5.57 5.11
N ASN A 23 -3.26 -4.45 5.72
CA ASN A 23 -4.61 -3.91 5.72
C ASN A 23 -4.79 -3.00 4.53
N TYR A 24 -5.95 -3.08 3.94
CA TYR A 24 -6.30 -2.15 2.87
C TYR A 24 -7.68 -1.61 3.16
N THR A 25 -8.00 -0.52 2.48
CA THR A 25 -9.27 0.13 2.69
C THR A 25 -9.83 0.59 1.36
N THR A 26 -11.12 0.76 1.31
CA THR A 26 -11.76 1.29 0.11
C THR A 26 -11.90 2.79 0.19
N SER A 27 -11.43 3.40 1.27
CA SER A 27 -11.52 4.83 1.47
C SER A 27 -10.14 5.44 1.40
N GLU A 28 -9.95 6.35 0.46
CA GLU A 28 -8.68 7.05 0.33
C GLU A 28 -8.38 7.83 1.58
N GLN A 29 -9.40 8.42 2.16
CA GLN A 29 -9.21 9.23 3.36
C GLN A 29 -8.71 8.38 4.52
N ASN A 30 -9.24 7.18 4.66
CA ASN A 30 -8.78 6.30 5.71
C ASN A 30 -7.35 5.87 5.48
N CYS A 31 -6.99 5.62 4.23
CA CYS A 31 -5.63 5.25 3.91
C CYS A 31 -4.66 6.37 4.26
N GLU A 32 -5.02 7.59 3.91
CA GLU A 32 -4.16 8.72 4.21
C GLU A 32 -4.02 8.92 5.71
N GLN A 33 -5.08 8.71 6.44
CA GLN A 33 -5.02 8.84 7.88
C GLN A 33 -4.12 7.76 8.48
N GLU A 34 -4.20 6.56 7.95
CA GLU A 34 -3.40 5.48 8.46
C GLU A 34 -1.92 5.71 8.19
N ILE A 35 -1.58 6.17 6.98
CA ILE A 35 -0.17 6.41 6.70
C ILE A 35 0.34 7.58 7.52
N ALA A 36 -0.50 8.57 7.80
CA ALA A 36 -0.07 9.68 8.65
C ALA A 36 0.24 9.18 10.05
N ASN A 37 -0.60 8.30 10.57
CA ASN A 37 -0.37 7.74 11.89
C ASN A 37 0.89 6.89 11.93
N LYS A 38 1.06 6.05 10.92
CA LYS A 38 2.23 5.20 10.87
C LYS A 38 3.50 6.00 10.69
N LYS A 39 3.43 7.03 9.86
CA LYS A 39 4.59 7.88 9.64
C LYS A 39 4.99 8.56 10.93
N ALA A 40 4.03 9.09 11.67
CA ALA A 40 4.33 9.74 12.94
C ALA A 40 4.89 8.74 13.93
N GLU A 41 4.41 7.51 13.88
CA GLU A 41 4.84 6.50 14.83
C GLU A 41 6.28 6.07 14.60
N TYR A 42 6.67 5.95 13.34
CA TYR A 42 7.99 5.42 13.02
C TYR A 42 9.04 6.49 12.78
N THR A 43 8.64 7.72 12.59
CA THR A 43 9.60 8.78 12.31
C THR A 43 10.36 9.14 13.57
N THR A 44 11.68 9.06 13.51
CA THR A 44 12.55 9.48 14.60
C THR A 44 13.71 10.26 13.98
N PRO A 45 14.54 10.90 14.81
CA PRO A 45 15.66 11.64 14.25
C PRO A 45 16.61 10.79 13.42
N SER A 46 16.67 9.50 13.68
CA SER A 46 17.57 8.62 12.91
C SER A 46 16.84 7.79 11.88
N VAL A 47 15.54 7.95 11.72
CA VAL A 47 14.76 7.15 10.79
C VAL A 47 13.93 8.09 9.92
N THR A 48 14.06 7.94 8.63
CA THR A 48 13.27 8.71 7.68
C THR A 48 12.17 7.82 7.13
N VAL A 49 10.95 8.31 7.19
CA VAL A 49 9.79 7.55 6.74
C VAL A 49 9.04 8.34 5.71
N GLN A 50 8.76 7.71 4.59
CA GLN A 50 7.87 8.26 3.60
C GLN A 50 6.74 7.28 3.39
N ALA A 51 5.55 7.81 3.17
CA ALA A 51 4.38 6.96 3.06
C ALA A 51 3.49 7.47 1.95
N ILE A 52 2.94 6.54 1.20
CA ILE A 52 2.00 6.87 0.14
C ILE A 52 0.88 5.85 0.17
N CYS A 53 -0.24 6.24 -0.40
CA CYS A 53 -1.34 5.32 -0.61
C CYS A 53 -1.36 4.92 -2.06
N ILE A 54 -1.34 3.63 -2.30
CA ILE A 54 -1.40 3.11 -3.65
C ILE A 54 -2.84 2.70 -3.93
N ASP A 55 -3.37 3.20 -5.03
CA ASP A 55 -4.72 2.83 -5.42
C ASP A 55 -4.66 1.68 -6.41
N ILE A 56 -5.38 0.65 -6.11
CA ILE A 56 -5.45 -0.54 -6.94
C ILE A 56 -6.88 -0.74 -7.36
N LYS A 57 -7.10 -0.79 -8.65
CA LYS A 57 -8.43 -0.99 -9.17
C LYS A 57 -8.67 -2.46 -9.38
N LEU A 58 -9.61 -2.99 -8.67
CA LEU A 58 -9.98 -4.38 -8.77
C LEU A 58 -11.19 -4.47 -9.69
N GLU A 59 -11.00 -5.09 -10.82
CA GLU A 59 -12.08 -5.24 -11.76
C GLU A 59 -12.55 -6.68 -11.75
N ARG A 60 -13.82 -6.83 -12.02
CA ARG A 60 -14.36 -8.18 -12.07
C ARG A 60 -14.09 -8.75 -13.43
N LYS A 61 -12.89 -9.15 -13.59
CA LYS A 61 -12.45 -9.69 -14.87
C LYS A 61 -12.41 -11.19 -14.82
N LYS A 62 -13.31 -11.76 -14.11
CA LYS A 62 -13.26 -13.19 -13.99
C LYS A 62 -13.46 -13.88 -15.32
N ASP A 63 -14.23 -13.29 -16.20
CA ASP A 63 -14.40 -13.87 -17.53
C ASP A 63 -13.08 -13.92 -18.24
N GLU A 64 -12.40 -12.83 -18.19
CA GLU A 64 -11.10 -12.75 -18.82
C GLU A 64 -10.14 -13.71 -18.16
N LEU A 65 -10.23 -13.78 -16.87
CA LEU A 65 -9.37 -14.68 -16.14
C LEU A 65 -9.65 -16.11 -16.50
N ASP A 66 -10.91 -16.45 -16.62
CA ASP A 66 -11.27 -17.80 -17.02
C ASP A 66 -10.73 -18.12 -18.39
N SER A 67 -10.83 -17.17 -19.28
CA SER A 67 -10.31 -17.38 -20.60
C SER A 67 -8.84 -17.72 -20.57
N LYS A 68 -8.11 -17.03 -19.77
CA LYS A 68 -6.69 -17.31 -19.66
C LYS A 68 -6.44 -18.68 -19.12
N LEU A 69 -7.20 -19.06 -18.13
CA LEU A 69 -7.03 -20.37 -17.55
C LEU A 69 -7.38 -21.45 -18.55
N HIS A 70 -8.39 -21.21 -19.33
CA HIS A 70 -8.81 -22.18 -20.31
C HIS A 70 -7.85 -22.27 -21.45
N SER A 71 -7.30 -21.15 -21.80
CA SER A 71 -6.39 -21.14 -22.92
C SER A 71 -5.14 -21.90 -22.60
N THR A 72 -4.98 -22.20 -21.41
CA THR A 72 -3.86 -23.02 -21.01
C THR A 72 -4.16 -24.45 -21.30
#